data_43b1e9eab8b9514b115d605f45cfdd2a
#
_entry.id   43b1e9eab8b9514b115d605f45cfdd2a
#
_cell.length_a   1.000
_cell.length_b   1.000
_cell.length_c   1.000
_cell.angle_alpha   90.00
_cell.angle_beta   90.00
_cell.angle_gamma   90.00
#
_symmetry.space_group_name_H-M   'P 1'
#
loop_
_entity.id
_entity.type
_entity.pdbx_description
1 polymer ?
#
loop_
_entity_poly.entity_id
_entity_poly.type
_entity_poly.pdbx_seq_one_letter_code
_entity_poly.pdbx_strand_id
1 'polypeptide(L)'
;VTGGAGYIGSHAVVELLDNNYDVVVIDTLENGFKEFVDKRAKFYQGNVQDFELMSRIFQENKIEAVMHFAGYIRVPESVDNPNKYYFNNTYTTMCLIQSMVKHNVKNIIFSSTAAVYGEIIEDQPIDEKHSTIPINPYGVSKLMSERIILDCAKAYGLNYSIFRYFNVAGAHEKYPIGQKGEGVTSLITLTLQAAKDSNRVLEVFGDDFPTKDGTGIRDYIHVVDLV
;
A
#
# COMPACT_ATOMS: atom_id res chain seq x y z
N VAL A 1 5.21 7.47 -8.54
CA VAL A 1 4.40 6.48 -7.81
C VAL A 1 5.07 5.13 -7.91
N THR A 2 5.42 4.50 -6.79
CA THR A 2 5.89 3.11 -6.74
C THR A 2 4.71 2.19 -6.45
N GLY A 3 4.65 1.02 -7.08
CA GLY A 3 3.47 0.14 -6.99
C GLY A 3 2.25 0.69 -7.74
N GLY A 4 2.47 1.53 -8.74
CA GLY A 4 1.41 2.22 -9.47
C GLY A 4 0.61 1.34 -10.44
N ALA A 5 0.97 0.07 -10.61
CA ALA A 5 0.19 -0.93 -11.33
C ALA A 5 -0.69 -1.79 -10.39
N GLY A 6 -0.59 -1.58 -9.07
CA GLY A 6 -1.42 -2.21 -8.05
C GLY A 6 -2.76 -1.52 -7.85
N TYR A 7 -3.59 -2.06 -6.96
CA TYR A 7 -4.94 -1.55 -6.68
C TYR A 7 -4.96 -0.08 -6.26
N ILE A 8 -4.36 0.27 -5.12
CA ILE A 8 -4.37 1.66 -4.61
C ILE A 8 -3.50 2.57 -5.50
N GLY A 9 -2.31 2.10 -5.88
CA GLY A 9 -1.38 2.89 -6.66
C GLY A 9 -1.93 3.33 -8.03
N SER A 10 -2.70 2.47 -8.72
CA SER A 10 -3.33 2.84 -9.99
C SER A 10 -4.40 3.92 -9.85
N HIS A 11 -5.16 3.90 -8.73
CA HIS A 11 -6.11 4.97 -8.42
C HIS A 11 -5.38 6.29 -8.15
N ALA A 12 -4.31 6.28 -7.35
CA ALA A 12 -3.49 7.46 -7.13
C ALA A 12 -2.90 8.02 -8.44
N VAL A 13 -2.50 7.15 -9.36
CA VAL A 13 -1.99 7.54 -10.68
C VAL A 13 -3.04 8.29 -11.47
N VAL A 14 -4.27 7.77 -11.58
CA VAL A 14 -5.31 8.44 -12.38
C VAL A 14 -5.79 9.74 -11.74
N GLU A 15 -5.90 9.78 -10.40
CA GLU A 15 -6.26 11.02 -9.69
C GLU A 15 -5.21 12.11 -9.87
N LEU A 16 -3.92 11.79 -9.78
CA LEU A 16 -2.86 12.75 -10.04
C LEU A 16 -2.90 13.27 -11.48
N LEU A 17 -3.08 12.39 -12.47
CA LEU A 17 -3.15 12.76 -13.89
C LEU A 17 -4.38 13.62 -14.19
N ASP A 18 -5.53 13.33 -13.58
CA ASP A 18 -6.77 14.11 -13.74
C ASP A 18 -6.65 15.51 -13.09
N ASN A 19 -5.75 15.65 -12.10
CA ASN A 19 -5.39 16.91 -11.49
C ASN A 19 -4.17 17.59 -12.15
N ASN A 20 -3.78 17.18 -13.36
CA ASN A 20 -2.72 17.75 -14.18
C ASN A 20 -1.31 17.63 -13.60
N TYR A 21 -1.04 16.60 -12.81
CA TYR A 21 0.34 16.24 -12.42
C TYR A 21 0.98 15.35 -13.50
N ASP A 22 2.27 15.55 -13.72
CA ASP A 22 3.09 14.61 -14.48
C ASP A 22 3.42 13.40 -13.60
N VAL A 23 3.05 12.20 -14.04
CA VAL A 23 3.19 10.99 -13.23
C VAL A 23 4.18 10.01 -13.85
N VAL A 24 5.13 9.59 -13.01
CA VAL A 24 6.05 8.49 -13.30
C VAL A 24 5.68 7.30 -12.43
N VAL A 25 5.54 6.13 -13.02
CA VAL A 25 5.21 4.87 -12.34
C VAL A 25 6.39 3.92 -12.42
N ILE A 26 6.75 3.30 -11.29
CA ILE A 26 7.61 2.12 -11.24
C ILE A 26 6.88 0.97 -10.57
N ASP A 27 6.90 -0.21 -11.21
CA ASP A 27 6.25 -1.43 -10.72
C ASP A 27 6.95 -2.67 -11.31
N THR A 28 7.07 -3.74 -10.54
CA THR A 28 7.63 -5.01 -11.02
C THR A 28 6.67 -5.79 -11.90
N LEU A 29 5.36 -5.52 -11.77
CA LEU A 29 4.25 -6.30 -12.32
C LEU A 29 4.14 -7.71 -11.73
N GLU A 30 4.77 -7.99 -10.60
CA GLU A 30 4.63 -9.30 -9.91
C GLU A 30 3.20 -9.49 -9.37
N ASN A 31 2.62 -8.44 -8.78
CA ASN A 31 1.23 -8.43 -8.30
C ASN A 31 0.42 -7.28 -8.94
N GLY A 32 1.06 -6.42 -9.71
CA GLY A 32 0.44 -5.33 -10.44
C GLY A 32 0.02 -5.76 -11.85
N PHE A 33 -0.88 -4.99 -12.44
CA PHE A 33 -1.42 -5.24 -13.78
C PHE A 33 -1.02 -4.12 -14.73
N LYS A 34 -0.38 -4.47 -15.84
CA LYS A 34 0.06 -3.48 -16.85
C LYS A 34 -1.09 -2.65 -17.38
N GLU A 35 -2.26 -3.26 -17.53
CA GLU A 35 -3.49 -2.60 -17.98
C GLU A 35 -4.04 -1.55 -16.99
N PHE A 36 -3.60 -1.55 -15.74
CA PHE A 36 -3.99 -0.56 -14.74
C PHE A 36 -3.13 0.70 -14.80
N VAL A 37 -2.02 0.66 -15.52
CA VAL A 37 -1.17 1.84 -15.72
C VAL A 37 -1.78 2.72 -16.81
N ASP A 38 -2.24 3.91 -16.44
CA ASP A 38 -2.77 4.89 -17.40
C ASP A 38 -1.70 5.29 -18.42
N LYS A 39 -2.09 5.36 -19.69
CA LYS A 39 -1.17 5.65 -20.81
C LYS A 39 -0.54 7.03 -20.75
N ARG A 40 -1.14 7.96 -20.01
CA ARG A 40 -0.57 9.30 -19.77
C ARG A 40 0.64 9.27 -18.83
N ALA A 41 0.76 8.25 -17.96
CA ALA A 41 1.89 8.11 -17.07
C ALA A 41 3.12 7.53 -17.77
N LYS A 42 4.31 8.02 -17.42
CA LYS A 42 5.56 7.41 -17.84
C LYS A 42 5.83 6.16 -17.00
N PHE A 43 5.91 5.00 -17.62
CA PHE A 43 6.03 3.72 -16.93
C PHE A 43 7.43 3.12 -17.05
N TYR A 44 7.98 2.68 -15.92
CA TYR A 44 9.19 1.88 -15.82
C TYR A 44 8.87 0.55 -15.16
N GLN A 45 9.12 -0.55 -15.86
CA GLN A 45 9.03 -1.87 -15.25
C GLN A 45 10.33 -2.19 -14.53
N GLY A 46 10.26 -2.45 -13.23
CA GLY A 46 11.44 -2.80 -12.45
C GLY A 46 11.23 -2.69 -10.95
N ASN A 47 12.27 -3.01 -10.20
CA ASN A 47 12.27 -3.01 -8.74
C ASN A 47 12.87 -1.70 -8.21
N VAL A 48 12.26 -1.14 -7.18
CA VAL A 48 12.77 0.05 -6.45
C VAL A 48 14.15 -0.23 -5.81
N GLN A 49 14.49 -1.49 -5.57
CA GLN A 49 15.81 -1.90 -5.06
C GLN A 49 16.93 -1.79 -6.11
N ASP A 50 16.59 -1.61 -7.39
CA ASP A 50 17.56 -1.39 -8.47
C ASP A 50 18.02 0.08 -8.48
N PHE A 51 19.19 0.32 -7.90
CA PHE A 51 19.75 1.66 -7.76
C PHE A 51 20.10 2.32 -9.12
N GLU A 52 20.44 1.55 -10.13
CA GLU A 52 20.75 2.08 -11.46
C GLU A 52 19.46 2.55 -12.15
N LEU A 53 18.43 1.72 -12.10
CA LEU A 53 17.11 2.07 -12.60
C LEU A 53 16.54 3.30 -11.87
N MET A 54 16.58 3.31 -10.54
CA MET A 54 16.10 4.44 -9.73
C MET A 54 16.88 5.72 -10.04
N SER A 55 18.21 5.63 -10.15
CA SER A 55 19.04 6.79 -10.50
C SER A 55 18.67 7.34 -11.87
N ARG A 56 18.46 6.48 -12.85
CA ARG A 56 17.98 6.86 -14.20
C ARG A 56 16.61 7.54 -14.13
N ILE A 57 15.65 6.98 -13.39
CA ILE A 57 14.32 7.56 -13.23
C ILE A 57 14.40 8.98 -12.68
N PHE A 58 15.17 9.19 -11.60
CA PHE A 58 15.33 10.51 -10.99
C PHE A 58 16.11 11.51 -11.85
N GLN A 59 16.99 11.04 -12.73
CA GLN A 59 17.74 11.90 -13.66
C GLN A 59 16.91 12.30 -14.88
N GLU A 60 16.14 11.36 -15.43
CA GLU A 60 15.32 11.60 -16.62
C GLU A 60 14.02 12.38 -16.32
N ASN A 61 13.63 12.49 -15.06
CA ASN A 61 12.35 13.08 -14.67
C ASN A 61 12.55 14.03 -13.48
N LYS A 62 11.93 15.19 -13.54
CA LYS A 62 11.89 16.13 -12.41
C LYS A 62 10.89 15.64 -11.37
N ILE A 63 11.34 14.78 -10.46
CA ILE A 63 10.50 14.24 -9.39
C ILE A 63 10.44 15.22 -8.21
N GLU A 64 9.24 15.63 -7.82
CA GLU A 64 9.00 16.54 -6.69
C GLU A 64 8.57 15.79 -5.42
N ALA A 65 7.85 14.68 -5.60
CA ALA A 65 7.39 13.84 -4.50
C ALA A 65 7.30 12.37 -4.92
N VAL A 66 7.37 11.48 -3.94
CA VAL A 66 7.18 10.04 -4.14
C VAL A 66 5.98 9.57 -3.32
N MET A 67 5.04 8.88 -3.99
CA MET A 67 4.00 8.10 -3.33
C MET A 67 4.42 6.63 -3.35
N HIS A 68 4.61 6.04 -2.17
CA HIS A 68 5.17 4.71 -2.02
C HIS A 68 4.09 3.70 -1.62
N PHE A 69 3.54 3.00 -2.62
CA PHE A 69 2.55 1.91 -2.45
C PHE A 69 3.15 0.51 -2.67
N ALA A 70 4.34 0.41 -3.26
CA ALA A 70 4.98 -0.88 -3.49
C ALA A 70 5.18 -1.65 -2.17
N GLY A 71 4.69 -2.88 -2.12
CA GLY A 71 4.83 -3.75 -0.95
C GLY A 71 3.90 -4.95 -0.99
N TYR A 72 4.29 -6.03 -0.33
CA TYR A 72 3.43 -7.19 -0.07
C TYR A 72 2.48 -6.91 1.08
N ILE A 73 1.25 -7.43 0.99
CA ILE A 73 0.14 -7.07 1.88
C ILE A 73 -0.57 -8.28 2.52
N ARG A 74 -0.18 -9.51 2.19
CA ARG A 74 -0.86 -10.73 2.67
C ARG A 74 -0.38 -11.10 4.06
N VAL A 75 -1.22 -10.89 5.07
CA VAL A 75 -0.89 -11.20 6.47
C VAL A 75 -0.56 -12.68 6.68
N PRO A 76 -1.36 -13.67 6.22
CA PRO A 76 -1.01 -15.09 6.39
C PRO A 76 0.35 -15.45 5.78
N GLU A 77 0.61 -15.03 4.54
CA GLU A 77 1.90 -15.26 3.88
C GLU A 77 3.08 -14.66 4.66
N SER A 78 2.85 -13.52 5.33
CA SER A 78 3.90 -12.88 6.13
C SER A 78 4.30 -13.74 7.35
N VAL A 79 3.36 -14.49 7.90
CA VAL A 79 3.64 -15.43 9.02
C VAL A 79 4.43 -16.63 8.52
N ASP A 80 4.07 -17.16 7.37
CA ASP A 80 4.76 -18.31 6.76
C ASP A 80 6.14 -17.95 6.21
N ASN A 81 6.31 -16.73 5.71
CA ASN A 81 7.58 -16.27 5.13
C ASN A 81 7.92 -14.82 5.53
N PRO A 82 8.30 -14.57 6.78
CA PRO A 82 8.57 -13.23 7.30
C PRO A 82 9.72 -12.52 6.59
N ASN A 83 10.77 -13.24 6.21
CA ASN A 83 11.92 -12.63 5.52
C ASN A 83 11.55 -12.02 4.17
N LYS A 84 10.60 -12.63 3.43
CA LYS A 84 10.06 -12.09 2.19
C LYS A 84 9.49 -10.69 2.42
N TYR A 85 8.75 -10.49 3.52
CA TYR A 85 8.13 -9.21 3.87
C TYR A 85 9.14 -8.17 4.34
N TYR A 86 10.09 -8.53 5.19
CA TYR A 86 11.14 -7.61 5.61
C TYR A 86 12.00 -7.16 4.43
N PHE A 87 12.36 -8.09 3.55
CA PHE A 87 13.15 -7.76 2.37
C PHE A 87 12.36 -6.91 1.37
N ASN A 88 11.12 -7.29 1.07
CA ASN A 88 10.34 -6.56 0.08
C ASN A 88 9.79 -5.21 0.61
N ASN A 89 9.29 -5.15 1.84
CA ASN A 89 8.67 -3.92 2.35
C ASN A 89 9.70 -2.99 3.00
N THR A 90 10.45 -3.50 3.99
CA THR A 90 11.35 -2.65 4.80
C THR A 90 12.60 -2.26 4.02
N TYR A 91 13.28 -3.24 3.41
CA TYR A 91 14.51 -2.98 2.65
C TYR A 91 14.22 -2.13 1.39
N THR A 92 13.11 -2.38 0.68
CA THR A 92 12.70 -1.55 -0.46
C THR A 92 12.46 -0.09 -0.06
N THR A 93 11.82 0.16 1.08
CA THR A 93 11.64 1.52 1.61
C THR A 93 12.99 2.19 1.88
N MET A 94 13.95 1.46 2.44
CA MET A 94 15.30 1.97 2.68
C MET A 94 16.02 2.32 1.37
N CYS A 95 15.96 1.45 0.35
CA CYS A 95 16.52 1.70 -0.99
C CYS A 95 15.90 2.93 -1.66
N LEU A 96 14.57 3.08 -1.54
CA LEU A 96 13.86 4.25 -2.06
C LEU A 96 14.37 5.54 -1.42
N ILE A 97 14.43 5.58 -0.09
CA ILE A 97 14.89 6.77 0.64
C ILE A 97 16.34 7.11 0.27
N GLN A 98 17.23 6.13 0.17
CA GLN A 98 18.60 6.36 -0.28
C GLN A 98 18.65 7.00 -1.67
N SER A 99 17.81 6.52 -2.60
CA SER A 99 17.70 7.10 -3.95
C SER A 99 17.14 8.52 -3.91
N MET A 100 16.09 8.77 -3.11
CA MET A 100 15.53 10.11 -2.92
C MET A 100 16.55 11.11 -2.36
N VAL A 101 17.29 10.72 -1.33
CA VAL A 101 18.35 11.56 -0.72
C VAL A 101 19.44 11.87 -1.72
N LYS A 102 19.93 10.86 -2.46
CA LYS A 102 20.97 11.01 -3.50
C LYS A 102 20.56 12.02 -4.57
N HIS A 103 19.28 12.06 -4.95
CA HIS A 103 18.74 12.92 -6.00
C HIS A 103 18.00 14.17 -5.47
N ASN A 104 18.14 14.46 -4.17
CA ASN A 104 17.56 15.62 -3.50
C ASN A 104 16.03 15.73 -3.62
N VAL A 105 15.33 14.59 -3.68
CA VAL A 105 13.86 14.54 -3.59
C VAL A 105 13.46 14.45 -2.12
N LYS A 106 12.66 15.40 -1.65
CA LYS A 106 12.42 15.61 -0.22
C LYS A 106 11.05 15.16 0.28
N ASN A 107 10.10 14.92 -0.59
CA ASN A 107 8.72 14.66 -0.19
C ASN A 107 8.34 13.20 -0.42
N ILE A 108 7.85 12.53 0.63
CA ILE A 108 7.37 11.15 0.57
C ILE A 108 5.98 11.02 1.20
N ILE A 109 5.09 10.35 0.50
CA ILE A 109 3.82 9.84 1.02
C ILE A 109 3.95 8.32 1.11
N PHE A 110 3.76 7.77 2.31
CA PHE A 110 3.94 6.35 2.58
C PHE A 110 2.63 5.66 2.92
N SER A 111 2.33 4.63 2.16
CA SER A 111 1.24 3.69 2.42
C SER A 111 1.64 2.75 3.54
N SER A 112 1.30 3.10 4.78
CA SER A 112 1.40 2.23 5.94
C SER A 112 0.10 1.40 6.11
N THR A 113 -0.20 0.98 7.30
CA THR A 113 -1.34 0.11 7.60
C THR A 113 -1.79 0.26 9.05
N ALA A 114 -3.07 0.08 9.31
CA ALA A 114 -3.59 -0.07 10.67
C ALA A 114 -3.05 -1.31 11.40
N ALA A 115 -2.53 -2.31 10.69
CA ALA A 115 -1.90 -3.48 11.30
C ALA A 115 -0.67 -3.15 12.19
N VAL A 116 -0.14 -1.92 12.11
CA VAL A 116 0.93 -1.46 13.01
C VAL A 116 0.46 -1.28 14.46
N TYR A 117 -0.84 -1.07 14.68
CA TYR A 117 -1.40 -0.93 16.03
C TYR A 117 -1.51 -2.27 16.78
N GLY A 118 -1.58 -3.39 16.04
CA GLY A 118 -1.75 -4.72 16.61
C GLY A 118 -3.20 -5.01 17.01
N GLU A 119 -3.36 -5.69 18.15
CA GLU A 119 -4.69 -6.01 18.69
C GLU A 119 -5.21 -4.80 19.46
N ILE A 120 -6.41 -4.36 19.10
CA ILE A 120 -7.11 -3.23 19.73
C ILE A 120 -8.18 -3.82 20.66
N ILE A 121 -8.04 -3.57 21.96
CA ILE A 121 -8.90 -4.12 23.02
C ILE A 121 -9.92 -3.07 23.48
N GLU A 122 -9.67 -1.80 23.20
CA GLU A 122 -10.50 -0.67 23.62
C GLU A 122 -11.79 -0.59 22.81
N ASP A 123 -12.91 -0.30 23.46
CA ASP A 123 -14.21 -0.02 22.84
C ASP A 123 -14.30 1.39 22.22
N GLN A 124 -13.22 2.15 22.20
CA GLN A 124 -13.18 3.51 21.68
C GLN A 124 -12.35 3.57 20.38
N PRO A 125 -12.69 4.47 19.47
CA PRO A 125 -11.84 4.76 18.32
C PRO A 125 -10.42 5.16 18.78
N ILE A 126 -9.42 4.61 18.11
CA ILE A 126 -8.02 4.93 18.37
C ILE A 126 -7.54 6.10 17.50
N ASP A 127 -6.58 6.86 18.00
CA ASP A 127 -5.89 7.90 17.25
C ASP A 127 -4.46 7.47 16.84
N GLU A 128 -3.74 8.33 16.15
CA GLU A 128 -2.38 8.06 15.69
C GLU A 128 -1.35 7.96 16.82
N LYS A 129 -1.71 8.36 18.05
CA LYS A 129 -0.85 8.28 19.25
C LYS A 129 -0.97 6.94 19.97
N HIS A 130 -1.95 6.13 19.56
CA HIS A 130 -2.10 4.78 20.11
C HIS A 130 -0.81 3.98 19.96
N SER A 131 -0.53 3.07 20.89
CA SER A 131 0.67 2.23 20.86
C SER A 131 0.73 1.38 19.58
N THR A 132 1.91 1.24 19.02
CA THR A 132 2.15 0.43 17.81
C THR A 132 2.86 -0.86 18.19
N ILE A 133 2.09 -1.95 18.32
CA ILE A 133 2.55 -3.28 18.71
C ILE A 133 2.01 -4.31 17.70
N PRO A 134 2.54 -4.36 16.48
CA PRO A 134 2.04 -5.25 15.44
C PRO A 134 2.21 -6.72 15.83
N ILE A 135 1.20 -7.54 15.53
CA ILE A 135 1.13 -8.96 15.90
C ILE A 135 1.51 -9.91 14.74
N ASN A 136 1.93 -9.38 13.60
CA ASN A 136 2.34 -10.17 12.45
C ASN A 136 3.49 -9.50 11.69
N PRO A 137 4.30 -10.28 10.92
CA PRO A 137 5.45 -9.74 10.20
C PRO A 137 5.13 -8.67 9.15
N TYR A 138 3.95 -8.70 8.54
CA TYR A 138 3.49 -7.62 7.65
C TYR A 138 3.40 -6.29 8.40
N GLY A 139 2.68 -6.25 9.52
CA GLY A 139 2.56 -5.05 10.37
C GLY A 139 3.93 -4.58 10.88
N VAL A 140 4.78 -5.52 11.33
CA VAL A 140 6.15 -5.21 11.76
C VAL A 140 6.97 -4.59 10.62
N SER A 141 6.90 -5.15 9.40
CA SER A 141 7.64 -4.63 8.25
C SER A 141 7.24 -3.19 7.88
N LYS A 142 5.94 -2.88 8.00
CA LYS A 142 5.42 -1.52 7.79
C LYS A 142 5.86 -0.56 8.90
N LEU A 143 5.78 -0.98 10.16
CA LEU A 143 6.24 -0.18 11.30
C LEU A 143 7.75 0.12 11.23
N MET A 144 8.56 -0.86 10.83
CA MET A 144 9.99 -0.66 10.57
C MET A 144 10.21 0.37 9.44
N SER A 145 9.41 0.31 8.37
CA SER A 145 9.48 1.30 7.28
C SER A 145 9.12 2.71 7.76
N GLU A 146 8.08 2.85 8.59
CA GLU A 146 7.75 4.14 9.23
C GLU A 146 8.93 4.67 10.04
N ARG A 147 9.56 3.82 10.85
CA ARG A 147 10.71 4.22 11.67
C ARG A 147 11.88 4.69 10.82
N ILE A 148 12.19 3.99 9.72
CA ILE A 148 13.24 4.39 8.77
C ILE A 148 12.91 5.76 8.17
N ILE A 149 11.65 5.99 7.75
CA ILE A 149 11.22 7.28 7.21
C ILE A 149 11.42 8.40 8.23
N LEU A 150 10.99 8.20 9.48
CA LEU A 150 11.10 9.19 10.55
C LEU A 150 12.56 9.54 10.87
N ASP A 151 13.41 8.54 11.01
CA ASP A 151 14.83 8.75 11.31
C ASP A 151 15.55 9.46 10.14
N CYS A 152 15.26 9.05 8.89
CA CYS A 152 15.80 9.67 7.69
C CYS A 152 15.23 11.09 7.46
N ALA A 153 13.98 11.33 7.80
CA ALA A 153 13.38 12.67 7.73
C ALA A 153 14.15 13.64 8.63
N LYS A 154 14.43 13.21 9.87
CA LYS A 154 15.23 14.01 10.81
C LYS A 154 16.67 14.22 10.34
N ALA A 155 17.31 13.19 9.77
CA ALA A 155 18.70 13.24 9.36
C ALA A 155 18.93 14.03 8.06
N TYR A 156 18.02 13.89 7.10
CA TYR A 156 18.20 14.40 5.73
C TYR A 156 17.20 15.50 5.33
N GLY A 157 16.32 15.90 6.24
CA GLY A 157 15.33 16.95 6.00
C GLY A 157 14.28 16.53 4.98
N LEU A 158 13.72 15.31 5.13
CA LEU A 158 12.61 14.85 4.32
C LEU A 158 11.29 15.32 4.94
N ASN A 159 10.34 15.68 4.08
CA ASN A 159 8.95 15.85 4.44
C ASN A 159 8.22 14.53 4.20
N TYR A 160 7.36 14.14 5.12
CA TYR A 160 6.65 12.88 5.00
C TYR A 160 5.19 13.00 5.41
N SER A 161 4.36 12.14 4.80
CA SER A 161 3.02 11.80 5.28
C SER A 161 2.92 10.28 5.33
N ILE A 162 2.45 9.75 6.47
CA ILE A 162 2.31 8.31 6.70
C ILE A 162 0.84 8.03 6.94
N PHE A 163 0.23 7.20 6.09
CA PHE A 163 -1.18 6.85 6.19
C PHE A 163 -1.37 5.41 6.70
N ARG A 164 -2.01 5.26 7.86
CA ARG A 164 -2.34 3.99 8.50
C ARG A 164 -3.83 3.69 8.33
N TYR A 165 -4.22 3.29 7.13
CA TYR A 165 -5.60 2.95 6.82
C TYR A 165 -5.90 1.46 7.05
N PHE A 166 -7.17 1.14 7.22
CA PHE A 166 -7.69 -0.20 7.45
C PHE A 166 -8.01 -0.88 6.12
N ASN A 167 -9.29 -1.14 5.84
CA ASN A 167 -9.69 -1.89 4.66
C ASN A 167 -10.07 -0.93 3.53
N VAL A 168 -9.31 -0.98 2.46
CA VAL A 168 -9.60 -0.19 1.26
C VAL A 168 -10.56 -0.98 0.39
N ALA A 169 -11.63 -0.34 -0.06
CA ALA A 169 -12.68 -0.96 -0.87
C ALA A 169 -13.09 -0.06 -2.04
N GLY A 170 -13.82 -0.62 -2.99
CA GLY A 170 -14.35 0.10 -4.13
C GLY A 170 -13.51 -0.03 -5.40
N ALA A 171 -13.96 0.66 -6.43
CA ALA A 171 -13.32 0.75 -7.73
C ALA A 171 -13.56 2.15 -8.31
N HIS A 172 -12.83 2.54 -9.33
CA HIS A 172 -12.99 3.84 -9.96
C HIS A 172 -14.22 3.88 -10.88
N GLU A 173 -14.99 4.96 -10.81
CA GLU A 173 -16.21 5.10 -11.64
C GLU A 173 -15.91 5.24 -13.13
N LYS A 174 -14.86 5.97 -13.49
CA LYS A 174 -14.52 6.33 -14.87
C LYS A 174 -13.49 5.39 -15.50
N TYR A 175 -12.61 4.80 -14.70
CA TYR A 175 -11.50 3.99 -15.20
C TYR A 175 -11.69 2.51 -14.85
N PRO A 176 -11.31 1.56 -15.73
CA PRO A 176 -11.49 0.14 -15.50
C PRO A 176 -10.40 -0.43 -14.56
N ILE A 177 -10.24 0.21 -13.40
CA ILE A 177 -9.30 -0.15 -12.34
C ILE A 177 -10.04 -0.50 -11.05
N GLY A 178 -9.53 -1.46 -10.32
CA GLY A 178 -10.14 -1.97 -9.10
C GLY A 178 -9.30 -3.08 -8.49
N GLN A 179 -9.80 -3.71 -7.44
CA GLN A 179 -9.12 -4.83 -6.82
C GLN A 179 -9.22 -6.08 -7.69
N LYS A 180 -8.07 -6.64 -8.11
CA LYS A 180 -7.95 -7.78 -8.99
C LYS A 180 -6.77 -8.66 -8.56
N GLY A 181 -6.78 -9.93 -8.97
CA GLY A 181 -5.68 -10.88 -8.79
C GLY A 181 -6.08 -12.13 -8.03
N GLU A 182 -5.18 -13.10 -8.06
CA GLU A 182 -5.32 -14.35 -7.28
C GLU A 182 -5.01 -14.07 -5.79
N GLY A 183 -5.74 -14.78 -4.91
CA GLY A 183 -5.54 -14.67 -3.46
C GLY A 183 -6.00 -13.32 -2.87
N VAL A 184 -6.94 -12.63 -3.52
CA VAL A 184 -7.68 -11.54 -2.90
C VAL A 184 -8.50 -12.08 -1.75
N THR A 185 -8.31 -11.52 -0.55
CA THR A 185 -8.97 -11.95 0.69
C THR A 185 -9.92 -10.89 1.25
N SER A 186 -10.11 -9.76 0.54
CA SER A 186 -11.00 -8.71 1.01
C SER A 186 -12.46 -9.13 0.95
N LEU A 187 -13.19 -8.93 2.05
CA LEU A 187 -14.59 -9.33 2.23
C LEU A 187 -15.47 -8.86 1.06
N ILE A 188 -15.40 -7.57 0.70
CA ILE A 188 -16.25 -6.99 -0.35
C ILE A 188 -16.00 -7.68 -1.70
N THR A 189 -14.74 -7.91 -2.07
CA THR A 189 -14.42 -8.58 -3.34
C THR A 189 -14.88 -10.04 -3.34
N LEU A 190 -14.66 -10.78 -2.24
CA LEU A 190 -15.11 -12.16 -2.13
C LEU A 190 -16.64 -12.27 -2.18
N THR A 191 -17.34 -11.37 -1.49
CA THR A 191 -18.81 -11.30 -1.52
C THR A 191 -19.33 -11.05 -2.95
N LEU A 192 -18.74 -10.10 -3.67
CA LEU A 192 -19.10 -9.82 -5.07
C LEU A 192 -18.81 -10.99 -6.01
N GLN A 193 -17.73 -11.72 -5.78
CA GLN A 193 -17.39 -12.92 -6.54
C GLN A 193 -18.40 -14.05 -6.28
N ALA A 194 -18.78 -14.28 -5.01
CA ALA A 194 -19.79 -15.25 -4.64
C ALA A 194 -21.18 -14.88 -5.19
N ALA A 195 -21.53 -13.60 -5.19
CA ALA A 195 -22.80 -13.13 -5.77
C ALA A 195 -22.88 -13.31 -7.30
N LYS A 196 -21.73 -13.33 -7.99
CA LYS A 196 -21.66 -13.53 -9.46
C LYS A 196 -21.59 -15.00 -9.88
N ASP A 197 -21.11 -15.86 -9.00
CA ASP A 197 -20.88 -17.29 -9.30
C ASP A 197 -21.51 -18.14 -8.21
N SER A 198 -22.62 -18.80 -8.53
CA SER A 198 -23.38 -19.67 -7.61
C SER A 198 -22.59 -20.86 -7.08
N ASN A 199 -21.44 -21.20 -7.69
CA ASN A 199 -20.56 -22.27 -7.22
C ASN A 199 -19.56 -21.78 -6.18
N ARG A 200 -19.46 -20.46 -5.93
CA ARG A 200 -18.61 -19.89 -4.89
C ARG A 200 -19.38 -19.69 -3.60
N VAL A 201 -18.78 -20.17 -2.53
CA VAL A 201 -19.29 -20.00 -1.16
C VAL A 201 -18.44 -18.94 -0.47
N LEU A 202 -19.09 -18.00 0.20
CA LEU A 202 -18.44 -17.08 1.12
C LEU A 202 -18.31 -17.78 2.47
N GLU A 203 -17.09 -18.07 2.90
CA GLU A 203 -16.80 -18.66 4.20
C GLU A 203 -16.79 -17.61 5.29
N VAL A 204 -17.49 -17.88 6.40
CA VAL A 204 -17.47 -17.08 7.63
C VAL A 204 -16.57 -17.81 8.63
N PHE A 205 -15.45 -17.21 9.01
CA PHE A 205 -14.43 -17.83 9.85
C PHE A 205 -14.66 -17.74 11.35
N GLY A 206 -15.86 -17.40 11.77
CA GLY A 206 -16.28 -17.34 13.16
C GLY A 206 -17.43 -16.36 13.36
N ASP A 207 -18.22 -16.62 14.41
CA ASP A 207 -19.36 -15.84 14.83
C ASP A 207 -19.38 -15.64 16.36
N ASP A 208 -18.23 -15.84 17.00
CA ASP A 208 -18.02 -15.83 18.45
C ASP A 208 -17.12 -14.67 18.92
N PHE A 209 -16.93 -13.65 18.08
CA PHE A 209 -16.23 -12.42 18.50
C PHE A 209 -17.00 -11.70 19.62
N PRO A 210 -16.32 -11.02 20.56
CA PRO A 210 -16.96 -10.25 21.63
C PRO A 210 -17.57 -8.94 21.13
N THR A 211 -18.44 -9.04 20.13
CA THR A 211 -19.16 -7.94 19.47
C THR A 211 -20.65 -8.17 19.53
N LYS A 212 -21.46 -7.16 19.20
CA LYS A 212 -22.92 -7.23 19.32
C LYS A 212 -23.55 -8.36 18.49
N ASP A 213 -22.96 -8.67 17.34
CA ASP A 213 -23.45 -9.68 16.38
C ASP A 213 -22.52 -10.88 16.21
N GLY A 214 -21.48 -10.98 17.06
CA GLY A 214 -20.49 -12.06 17.00
C GLY A 214 -19.51 -11.96 15.84
N THR A 215 -19.57 -10.90 15.01
CA THR A 215 -18.66 -10.72 13.88
C THR A 215 -17.57 -9.69 14.18
N GLY A 216 -16.47 -9.72 13.43
CA GLY A 216 -15.37 -8.77 13.60
C GLY A 216 -15.74 -7.38 13.07
N ILE A 217 -15.56 -6.36 13.90
CA ILE A 217 -15.71 -4.95 13.50
C ILE A 217 -14.56 -4.56 12.56
N ARG A 218 -14.87 -3.85 11.47
CA ARG A 218 -13.89 -3.39 10.48
C ARG A 218 -14.21 -1.98 9.99
N ASP A 219 -13.18 -1.16 9.87
CA ASP A 219 -13.25 0.13 9.19
C ASP A 219 -12.99 -0.03 7.70
N TYR A 220 -13.72 0.73 6.89
CA TYR A 220 -13.58 0.78 5.45
C TYR A 220 -13.40 2.22 4.96
N ILE A 221 -12.52 2.39 3.97
CA ILE A 221 -12.38 3.62 3.21
C ILE A 221 -12.53 3.32 1.72
N HIS A 222 -13.27 4.16 0.99
CA HIS A 222 -13.33 4.02 -0.45
C HIS A 222 -11.99 4.41 -1.08
N VAL A 223 -11.55 3.64 -2.09
CA VAL A 223 -10.21 3.80 -2.68
C VAL A 223 -10.00 5.20 -3.29
N VAL A 224 -11.04 5.80 -3.86
CA VAL A 224 -10.98 7.17 -4.42
C VAL A 224 -10.89 8.23 -3.32
N ASP A 225 -11.54 8.01 -2.16
CA ASP A 225 -11.42 8.93 -1.02
C ASP A 225 -10.06 8.85 -0.34
N LEU A 226 -9.37 7.72 -0.50
CA LEU A 226 -8.03 7.51 0.07
C LEU A 226 -6.94 8.23 -0.72
N VAL A 227 -7.04 8.26 -2.05
CA VAL A 227 -5.97 8.74 -2.96
C VAL A 227 -6.20 10.18 -3.39
#